data_7eda71bf7d087cf69aa75c99cf999779
#
_entry.id   7eda71bf7d087cf69aa75c99cf999779
#
_cell.length_a   1.000
_cell.length_b   1.000
_cell.length_c   1.000
_cell.angle_alpha   90.00
_cell.angle_beta   90.00
_cell.angle_gamma   90.00
#
_symmetry.space_group_name_H-M   'P 1'
#
loop_
_entity.id
_entity.type
_entity.pdbx_description
1 polymer ?
#
loop_
_entity_poly.entity_id
_entity_poly.type
_entity_poly.pdbx_seq_one_letter_code
_entity_poly.pdbx_strand_id
1 'polypeptide(L)'
;WIERELATRLELNPDDIYPFPRQQQVFNQITKAQVILPDASGYEPLVTITAEDIAALGVEGEPQSGRISLTELMEKGGYQVPRSPGDKFTYIAGKAFREDPVANPLKTVSGKLEIHCQALADVIAMYGLTTTPPIAQYRRPVEGIEDTYDDWDNKVKGEYPLQVMNPHNFRRSHSVFDNVPQLRKAFPQECWINPLDAKERGIQTGDTILVRSRWGKVVRPAYVTDQVMPGVFTLGEGAWVEMDEALGIDKAGATNTLNGTHLTGQGEEPWNTCNVQVE
;
A
#
# COMPACT_ATOMS: atom_id res chain seq x y z
N TRP A 1 3.00 -0.44 24.77
CA TRP A 1 3.27 -1.35 25.90
C TRP A 1 3.96 -2.62 25.44
N ILE A 2 3.43 -3.35 24.46
CA ILE A 2 4.01 -4.63 23.97
C ILE A 2 5.49 -4.46 23.59
N GLU A 3 5.81 -3.45 22.81
CA GLU A 3 7.18 -3.21 22.33
C GLU A 3 8.14 -2.83 23.46
N ARG A 4 7.70 -2.07 24.45
CA ARG A 4 8.51 -1.78 25.65
C ARG A 4 8.79 -3.02 26.49
N GLU A 5 7.76 -3.85 26.70
CA GLU A 5 7.92 -5.13 27.40
C GLU A 5 8.85 -6.11 26.64
N LEU A 6 8.74 -6.13 25.31
CA LEU A 6 9.63 -6.94 24.47
C LEU A 6 11.08 -6.44 24.55
N ALA A 7 11.27 -5.11 24.44
CA ALA A 7 12.60 -4.50 24.58
C ALA A 7 13.25 -4.87 25.91
N THR A 8 12.52 -4.76 27.03
CA THR A 8 13.01 -5.14 28.36
C THR A 8 13.44 -6.61 28.40
N ARG A 9 12.67 -7.53 27.79
CA ARG A 9 13.02 -8.97 27.73
C ARG A 9 14.19 -9.28 26.83
N LEU A 10 14.44 -8.41 25.84
CA LEU A 10 15.59 -8.51 24.94
C LEU A 10 16.81 -7.73 25.46
N GLU A 11 16.77 -7.27 26.71
CA GLU A 11 17.83 -6.47 27.33
C GLU A 11 18.16 -5.17 26.59
N LEU A 12 17.16 -4.65 25.83
CA LEU A 12 17.23 -3.35 25.18
C LEU A 12 16.64 -2.27 26.10
N ASN A 13 17.09 -1.03 25.96
CA ASN A 13 16.47 0.09 26.67
C ASN A 13 15.10 0.46 26.05
N PRO A 14 13.98 0.29 26.77
CA PRO A 14 12.66 0.63 26.25
C PRO A 14 12.50 2.12 25.88
N ASP A 15 13.26 3.01 26.52
CA ASP A 15 13.19 4.44 26.28
C ASP A 15 13.84 4.86 24.96
N ASP A 16 14.72 4.05 24.38
CA ASP A 16 15.26 4.28 23.04
C ASP A 16 14.19 4.05 21.95
N ILE A 17 13.19 3.20 22.22
CA ILE A 17 12.08 2.90 21.31
C ILE A 17 10.94 3.91 21.51
N TYR A 18 10.55 4.13 22.77
CA TYR A 18 9.49 5.06 23.18
C TYR A 18 9.95 5.94 24.34
N PRO A 19 10.60 7.05 24.05
CA PRO A 19 11.23 7.91 25.09
C PRO A 19 10.22 8.63 25.99
N PHE A 20 8.94 8.61 25.60
CA PHE A 20 7.89 9.30 26.35
C PHE A 20 6.80 8.36 26.85
N PRO A 21 6.18 8.65 28.01
CA PRO A 21 4.93 8.01 28.42
C PRO A 21 3.85 8.17 27.34
N ARG A 22 2.89 7.23 27.28
CA ARG A 22 1.83 7.24 26.25
C ARG A 22 1.11 8.59 26.15
N GLN A 23 0.80 9.19 27.29
CA GLN A 23 0.09 10.46 27.35
C GLN A 23 0.90 11.59 26.68
N GLN A 24 2.17 11.66 26.97
CA GLN A 24 3.09 12.61 26.33
C GLN A 24 3.21 12.37 24.83
N GLN A 25 3.25 11.12 24.39
CA GLN A 25 3.31 10.81 22.95
C GLN A 25 2.06 11.30 22.21
N VAL A 26 0.87 11.05 22.78
CA VAL A 26 -0.40 11.54 22.21
C VAL A 26 -0.43 13.06 22.18
N PHE A 27 -0.02 13.70 23.26
CA PHE A 27 0.09 15.16 23.34
C PHE A 27 1.04 15.71 22.25
N ASN A 28 2.22 15.12 22.10
CA ASN A 28 3.19 15.53 21.08
C ASN A 28 2.66 15.34 19.62
N GLN A 29 1.76 14.39 19.40
CA GLN A 29 1.09 14.24 18.09
C GLN A 29 0.03 15.32 17.88
N ILE A 30 -0.77 15.61 18.89
CA ILE A 30 -1.83 16.63 18.83
C ILE A 30 -1.22 18.01 18.59
N THR A 31 -0.15 18.38 19.31
CA THR A 31 0.52 19.68 19.15
C THR A 31 1.15 19.87 17.77
N LYS A 32 1.52 18.78 17.08
CA LYS A 32 2.05 18.82 15.71
C LYS A 32 0.97 18.75 14.63
N ALA A 33 -0.27 18.49 15.01
CA ALA A 33 -1.37 18.45 14.04
C ALA A 33 -1.62 19.84 13.47
N GLN A 34 -1.66 19.89 12.13
CA GLN A 34 -1.85 21.13 11.38
C GLN A 34 -3.11 21.06 10.53
N VAL A 35 -3.70 22.20 10.28
CA VAL A 35 -4.83 22.37 9.38
C VAL A 35 -4.47 23.40 8.30
N ILE A 36 -4.94 23.16 7.09
CA ILE A 36 -4.73 24.09 5.98
C ILE A 36 -5.48 25.41 6.24
N LEU A 37 -4.84 26.53 5.90
CA LEU A 37 -5.49 27.84 5.92
C LEU A 37 -6.62 27.91 4.87
N PRO A 38 -7.68 28.71 5.13
CA PRO A 38 -8.83 28.80 4.23
C PRO A 38 -8.49 29.22 2.80
N ASP A 39 -7.45 30.00 2.62
CA ASP A 39 -6.95 30.48 1.33
C ASP A 39 -5.91 29.52 0.70
N ALA A 40 -5.65 28.39 1.35
CA ALA A 40 -4.64 27.40 0.96
C ALA A 40 -3.20 27.95 0.89
N SER A 41 -2.89 29.09 1.52
CA SER A 41 -1.57 29.71 1.51
C SER A 41 -0.56 29.01 2.44
N GLY A 42 -1.02 28.17 3.36
CA GLY A 42 -0.16 27.48 4.32
C GLY A 42 -0.94 26.64 5.33
N TYR A 43 -0.30 26.41 6.46
CA TYR A 43 -0.86 25.60 7.56
C TYR A 43 -0.75 26.39 8.87
N GLU A 44 -1.68 26.12 9.75
CA GLU A 44 -1.65 26.59 11.14
C GLU A 44 -1.85 25.41 12.09
N PRO A 45 -1.50 25.52 13.39
CA PRO A 45 -1.82 24.46 14.35
C PRO A 45 -3.32 24.19 14.38
N LEU A 46 -3.68 22.93 14.45
CA LEU A 46 -5.08 22.52 14.56
C LEU A 46 -5.64 22.91 15.94
N VAL A 47 -4.88 22.65 17.00
CA VAL A 47 -5.40 22.71 18.38
C VAL A 47 -4.78 23.86 19.15
N THR A 48 -5.61 24.66 19.78
CA THR A 48 -5.21 25.61 20.84
C THR A 48 -4.93 24.82 22.10
N ILE A 49 -3.74 24.96 22.64
CA ILE A 49 -3.27 24.36 23.89
C ILE A 49 -2.98 25.49 24.89
N THR A 50 -3.59 25.43 26.04
CA THR A 50 -3.33 26.39 27.11
C THR A 50 -2.35 25.84 28.13
N ALA A 51 -1.82 26.70 29.00
CA ALA A 51 -0.98 26.27 30.10
C ALA A 51 -1.78 25.41 31.12
N GLU A 52 -3.06 25.67 31.25
CA GLU A 52 -3.97 24.89 32.09
C GLU A 52 -4.18 23.48 31.51
N ASP A 53 -4.31 23.34 30.19
CA ASP A 53 -4.39 22.04 29.52
C ASP A 53 -3.14 21.20 29.78
N ILE A 54 -1.95 21.80 29.64
CA ILE A 54 -0.66 21.14 29.86
C ILE A 54 -0.56 20.65 31.32
N ALA A 55 -0.91 21.52 32.26
CA ALA A 55 -0.90 21.18 33.67
C ALA A 55 -1.92 20.09 34.03
N ALA A 56 -3.14 20.19 33.51
CA ALA A 56 -4.21 19.21 33.76
C ALA A 56 -3.89 17.82 33.19
N LEU A 57 -3.20 17.76 32.06
CA LEU A 57 -2.75 16.52 31.44
C LEU A 57 -1.48 15.95 32.07
N GLY A 58 -0.74 16.73 32.85
CA GLY A 58 0.53 16.32 33.44
C GLY A 58 1.59 16.01 32.38
N VAL A 59 1.65 16.80 31.34
CA VAL A 59 2.57 16.64 30.19
C VAL A 59 3.51 17.84 30.09
N GLU A 60 4.59 17.66 29.36
CA GLU A 60 5.54 18.71 29.00
C GLU A 60 5.21 19.31 27.63
N GLY A 61 5.30 20.64 27.50
CA GLY A 61 5.07 21.33 26.23
C GLY A 61 4.85 22.83 26.44
N GLU A 62 4.60 23.52 25.34
CA GLU A 62 4.36 24.94 25.30
C GLU A 62 2.93 25.25 24.83
N PRO A 63 2.29 26.32 25.39
CA PRO A 63 1.01 26.79 24.88
C PRO A 63 1.10 27.15 23.37
N GLN A 64 0.04 26.90 22.65
CA GLN A 64 -0.07 27.28 21.23
C GLN A 64 -1.49 27.72 20.89
N SER A 65 -1.61 28.61 19.92
CA SER A 65 -2.90 28.98 19.32
C SER A 65 -3.17 28.09 18.10
N GLY A 66 -4.41 27.61 18.02
CA GLY A 66 -4.87 26.77 16.92
C GLY A 66 -6.33 27.06 16.57
N ARG A 67 -6.88 26.27 15.67
CA ARG A 67 -8.23 26.46 15.12
C ARG A 67 -9.34 26.07 16.08
N ILE A 68 -9.11 25.11 16.95
CA ILE A 68 -10.09 24.53 17.86
C ILE A 68 -9.45 24.34 19.26
N SER A 69 -10.19 24.47 20.32
CA SER A 69 -9.68 24.17 21.68
C SER A 69 -9.50 22.65 21.86
N LEU A 70 -8.59 22.26 22.75
CA LEU A 70 -8.40 20.85 23.09
C LEU A 70 -9.69 20.22 23.62
N THR A 71 -10.42 20.93 24.52
CA THR A 71 -11.70 20.46 25.07
C THR A 71 -12.72 20.22 23.95
N GLU A 72 -12.88 21.17 23.01
CA GLU A 72 -13.83 21.05 21.92
C GLU A 72 -13.44 19.89 20.97
N LEU A 73 -12.15 19.69 20.72
CA LEU A 73 -11.68 18.55 19.91
C LEU A 73 -12.00 17.22 20.60
N MET A 74 -11.80 17.12 21.90
CA MET A 74 -12.12 15.92 22.68
C MET A 74 -13.61 15.61 22.69
N GLU A 75 -14.45 16.62 22.82
CA GLU A 75 -15.91 16.48 22.81
C GLU A 75 -16.44 16.05 21.43
N LYS A 76 -15.90 16.64 20.37
CA LYS A 76 -16.31 16.35 18.99
C LYS A 76 -15.70 15.08 18.40
N GLY A 77 -14.59 14.62 18.99
CA GLY A 77 -13.84 13.44 18.47
C GLY A 77 -13.13 13.64 17.13
N GLY A 78 -13.21 14.83 16.55
CA GLY A 78 -12.57 15.16 15.26
C GLY A 78 -12.84 16.60 14.82
N TYR A 79 -12.08 17.04 13.83
CA TYR A 79 -12.25 18.37 13.23
C TYR A 79 -12.32 18.26 11.71
N GLN A 80 -13.41 18.75 11.14
CA GLN A 80 -13.53 18.88 9.70
C GLN A 80 -13.28 20.33 9.29
N VAL A 81 -12.29 20.54 8.40
CA VAL A 81 -11.97 21.88 7.89
C VAL A 81 -13.18 22.44 7.14
N PRO A 82 -13.72 23.62 7.56
CA PRO A 82 -14.78 24.28 6.80
C PRO A 82 -14.29 24.66 5.41
N ARG A 83 -15.11 24.45 4.41
CA ARG A 83 -14.79 24.76 3.02
C ARG A 83 -15.66 25.92 2.54
N SER A 84 -15.07 26.79 1.74
CA SER A 84 -15.81 27.91 1.13
C SER A 84 -16.76 27.41 0.03
N PRO A 85 -17.92 28.04 -0.16
CA PRO A 85 -18.77 27.74 -1.30
C PRO A 85 -17.99 27.86 -2.62
N GLY A 86 -18.10 26.83 -3.48
CA GLY A 86 -17.38 26.78 -4.75
C GLY A 86 -15.97 26.21 -4.69
N ASP A 87 -15.45 25.90 -3.52
CA ASP A 87 -14.21 25.16 -3.37
C ASP A 87 -14.36 23.74 -3.98
N LYS A 88 -13.56 23.45 -5.00
CA LYS A 88 -13.59 22.17 -5.73
C LYS A 88 -12.79 21.07 -5.05
N PHE A 89 -12.52 21.18 -3.77
CA PHE A 89 -11.64 20.26 -3.02
C PHE A 89 -10.21 20.21 -3.56
N THR A 90 -9.75 21.28 -4.15
CA THR A 90 -8.46 21.35 -4.82
C THR A 90 -7.39 22.00 -3.95
N TYR A 91 -6.78 21.20 -3.09
CA TYR A 91 -5.37 21.45 -2.80
C TYR A 91 -4.58 20.94 -4.01
N ILE A 92 -3.99 21.83 -4.76
CA ILE A 92 -3.11 21.46 -5.87
C ILE A 92 -1.69 21.37 -5.32
N ALA A 93 -1.19 20.14 -5.19
CA ALA A 93 0.18 19.92 -4.76
C ALA A 93 1.17 20.67 -5.66
N GLY A 94 2.11 21.38 -5.04
CA GLY A 94 3.13 22.15 -5.76
C GLY A 94 2.61 23.41 -6.47
N LYS A 95 1.39 23.89 -6.20
CA LYS A 95 0.85 25.10 -6.83
C LYS A 95 1.76 26.31 -6.60
N ALA A 96 2.12 26.58 -5.35
CA ALA A 96 2.98 27.72 -5.00
C ALA A 96 4.34 27.64 -5.71
N PHE A 97 4.97 26.45 -5.76
CA PHE A 97 6.20 26.23 -6.53
C PHE A 97 6.03 26.51 -8.02
N ARG A 98 4.92 26.10 -8.61
CA ARG A 98 4.65 26.33 -10.04
C ARG A 98 4.44 27.80 -10.38
N GLU A 99 3.82 28.55 -9.46
CA GLU A 99 3.54 29.99 -9.64
C GLU A 99 4.78 30.83 -9.40
N ASP A 100 5.56 30.53 -8.36
CA ASP A 100 6.84 31.19 -8.07
C ASP A 100 7.82 30.18 -7.42
N PRO A 101 8.64 29.50 -8.23
CA PRO A 101 9.59 28.50 -7.74
C PRO A 101 10.75 29.07 -6.93
N VAL A 102 11.00 30.38 -7.04
CA VAL A 102 12.06 31.06 -6.29
C VAL A 102 11.58 31.35 -4.86
N ALA A 103 10.40 31.92 -4.72
CA ALA A 103 9.82 32.22 -3.41
C ALA A 103 9.32 30.95 -2.69
N ASN A 104 8.97 29.90 -3.42
CA ASN A 104 8.41 28.67 -2.89
C ASN A 104 9.17 27.43 -3.40
N PRO A 105 10.45 27.25 -3.04
CA PRO A 105 11.25 26.11 -3.49
C PRO A 105 10.64 24.80 -2.96
N LEU A 106 10.86 23.70 -3.70
CA LEU A 106 10.52 22.36 -3.23
C LEU A 106 11.41 21.95 -2.05
N LYS A 107 10.92 21.02 -1.23
CA LYS A 107 11.69 20.42 -0.12
C LYS A 107 12.67 19.35 -0.61
N THR A 108 13.31 19.57 -1.75
CA THR A 108 14.37 18.74 -2.32
C THR A 108 15.72 19.40 -2.05
N VAL A 109 16.82 18.69 -2.21
CA VAL A 109 18.17 19.23 -2.00
C VAL A 109 18.44 20.44 -2.92
N SER A 110 17.96 20.39 -4.15
CA SER A 110 18.12 21.47 -5.14
C SER A 110 17.06 22.58 -5.02
N GLY A 111 16.02 22.39 -4.23
CA GLY A 111 14.83 23.25 -4.21
C GLY A 111 13.96 23.15 -5.46
N LYS A 112 14.30 22.26 -6.38
CA LYS A 112 13.65 22.05 -7.68
C LYS A 112 13.16 20.62 -7.83
N LEU A 113 12.44 20.36 -8.93
CA LEU A 113 12.14 18.99 -9.34
C LEU A 113 13.45 18.30 -9.76
N GLU A 114 13.79 17.23 -9.08
CA GLU A 114 15.02 16.47 -9.33
C GLU A 114 14.71 15.31 -10.28
N ILE A 115 15.24 15.35 -11.50
CA ILE A 115 15.15 14.25 -12.47
C ILE A 115 16.10 13.13 -12.05
N HIS A 116 17.31 13.48 -11.61
CA HIS A 116 18.21 12.56 -10.92
C HIS A 116 18.02 12.69 -9.41
N CYS A 117 17.67 11.61 -8.73
CA CYS A 117 17.49 11.60 -7.29
C CYS A 117 18.71 11.01 -6.60
N GLN A 118 19.58 11.87 -6.03
CA GLN A 118 20.80 11.42 -5.35
C GLN A 118 20.48 10.57 -4.12
N ALA A 119 19.46 10.93 -3.33
CA ALA A 119 19.05 10.14 -2.17
C ALA A 119 18.64 8.69 -2.55
N LEU A 120 17.96 8.54 -3.69
CA LEU A 120 17.64 7.21 -4.22
C LEU A 120 18.90 6.49 -4.71
N ALA A 121 19.83 7.18 -5.35
CA ALA A 121 21.12 6.60 -5.77
C ALA A 121 21.91 6.05 -4.58
N ASP A 122 21.93 6.79 -3.48
CA ASP A 122 22.62 6.38 -2.24
C ASP A 122 21.96 5.15 -1.61
N VAL A 123 20.63 5.09 -1.56
CA VAL A 123 19.88 3.91 -1.09
C VAL A 123 20.14 2.69 -1.98
N ILE A 124 20.08 2.87 -3.31
CA ILE A 124 20.39 1.81 -4.27
C ILE A 124 21.80 1.26 -4.06
N ALA A 125 22.78 2.15 -3.89
CA ALA A 125 24.17 1.76 -3.65
C ALA A 125 24.34 1.05 -2.31
N MET A 126 23.70 1.54 -1.24
CA MET A 126 23.76 0.97 0.10
C MET A 126 23.23 -0.47 0.15
N TYR A 127 22.14 -0.75 -0.56
CA TYR A 127 21.52 -2.09 -0.59
C TYR A 127 21.96 -2.95 -1.77
N GLY A 128 22.83 -2.47 -2.65
CA GLY A 128 23.29 -3.20 -3.83
C GLY A 128 22.16 -3.48 -4.84
N LEU A 129 21.11 -2.65 -4.88
CA LEU A 129 19.98 -2.83 -5.78
C LEU A 129 20.37 -2.38 -7.19
N THR A 130 20.15 -3.24 -8.19
CA THR A 130 20.52 -2.96 -9.59
C THR A 130 19.32 -2.73 -10.50
N THR A 131 18.11 -2.93 -9.99
CA THR A 131 16.87 -2.95 -10.77
C THR A 131 16.27 -1.58 -11.02
N THR A 132 16.57 -0.60 -10.17
CA THR A 132 15.97 0.74 -10.27
C THR A 132 17.07 1.79 -10.43
N PRO A 133 17.10 2.57 -11.52
CA PRO A 133 18.04 3.68 -11.65
C PRO A 133 17.56 4.89 -10.84
N PRO A 134 18.48 5.83 -10.48
CA PRO A 134 18.13 7.04 -9.75
C PRO A 134 17.46 8.13 -10.62
N ILE A 135 17.01 7.78 -11.81
CA ILE A 135 16.28 8.63 -12.75
C ILE A 135 14.98 7.97 -13.17
N ALA A 136 13.95 8.79 -13.44
CA ALA A 136 12.68 8.29 -13.98
C ALA A 136 12.88 7.80 -15.42
N GLN A 137 12.76 6.51 -15.61
CA GLN A 137 12.76 5.87 -16.94
C GLN A 137 11.89 4.62 -16.92
N TYR A 138 11.37 4.24 -18.08
CA TYR A 138 10.68 2.97 -18.21
C TYR A 138 11.64 1.81 -17.93
N ARG A 139 11.18 0.90 -17.10
CA ARG A 139 11.79 -0.41 -16.88
C ARG A 139 10.76 -1.48 -17.13
N ARG A 140 11.16 -2.51 -17.87
CA ARG A 140 10.32 -3.70 -18.03
C ARG A 140 10.07 -4.29 -16.63
N PRO A 141 8.80 -4.61 -16.29
CA PRO A 141 8.49 -5.34 -15.06
C PRO A 141 9.26 -6.65 -14.96
N VAL A 142 9.44 -7.16 -13.76
CA VAL A 142 10.14 -8.43 -13.51
C VAL A 142 9.43 -9.60 -14.22
N GLU A 143 8.10 -9.60 -14.18
CA GLU A 143 7.23 -10.50 -14.94
C GLU A 143 6.13 -9.65 -15.60
N GLY A 144 6.43 -9.12 -16.76
CA GLY A 144 5.51 -8.28 -17.54
C GLY A 144 4.69 -9.08 -18.54
N ILE A 145 3.89 -8.36 -19.32
CA ILE A 145 3.08 -8.96 -20.38
C ILE A 145 3.94 -9.66 -21.44
N GLU A 146 5.13 -9.14 -21.73
CA GLU A 146 6.06 -9.76 -22.68
C GLU A 146 6.52 -11.14 -22.21
N ASP A 147 6.63 -11.35 -20.89
CA ASP A 147 7.06 -12.63 -20.31
C ASP A 147 5.96 -13.71 -20.33
N THR A 148 4.76 -13.36 -20.77
CA THR A 148 3.69 -14.35 -21.06
C THR A 148 3.89 -15.02 -22.41
N TYR A 149 4.91 -14.64 -23.16
CA TYR A 149 5.25 -15.20 -24.49
C TYR A 149 6.67 -15.75 -24.48
N ASP A 150 6.86 -16.90 -25.08
CA ASP A 150 8.18 -17.44 -25.43
C ASP A 150 8.77 -16.70 -26.65
N ASP A 151 7.89 -16.26 -27.55
CA ASP A 151 8.24 -15.40 -28.68
C ASP A 151 7.22 -14.25 -28.75
N TRP A 152 7.65 -13.07 -28.30
CA TRP A 152 6.83 -11.87 -28.30
C TRP A 152 6.47 -11.39 -29.70
N ASP A 153 7.38 -11.48 -30.66
CA ASP A 153 7.18 -10.95 -32.00
C ASP A 153 6.17 -11.79 -32.78
N ASN A 154 6.29 -13.12 -32.68
CA ASN A 154 5.38 -14.08 -33.30
C ASN A 154 4.17 -14.46 -32.44
N LYS A 155 4.04 -13.85 -31.24
CA LYS A 155 2.94 -14.08 -30.30
C LYS A 155 2.77 -15.55 -29.87
N VAL A 156 3.87 -16.26 -29.74
CA VAL A 156 3.87 -17.63 -29.22
C VAL A 156 3.80 -17.58 -27.71
N LYS A 157 2.70 -18.08 -27.13
CA LYS A 157 2.50 -18.10 -25.68
C LYS A 157 3.52 -18.99 -24.99
N GLY A 158 4.02 -18.51 -23.84
CA GLY A 158 4.93 -19.22 -22.96
C GLY A 158 4.23 -20.11 -21.93
N GLU A 159 5.03 -20.67 -21.03
CA GLU A 159 4.56 -21.56 -19.97
C GLU A 159 3.57 -20.88 -19.01
N TYR A 160 3.72 -19.57 -18.75
CA TYR A 160 2.85 -18.76 -17.87
C TYR A 160 2.16 -17.67 -18.69
N PRO A 161 1.10 -18.03 -19.46
CA PRO A 161 0.57 -17.18 -20.54
C PRO A 161 -0.41 -16.10 -20.05
N LEU A 162 -0.74 -16.04 -18.77
CA LEU A 162 -1.68 -15.08 -18.20
C LEU A 162 -1.00 -14.17 -17.20
N GLN A 163 -1.19 -12.86 -17.35
CA GLN A 163 -0.71 -11.87 -16.38
C GLN A 163 -1.72 -11.70 -15.25
N VAL A 164 -1.25 -11.76 -14.00
CA VAL A 164 -2.12 -11.58 -12.82
C VAL A 164 -2.35 -10.11 -12.51
N MET A 165 -3.58 -9.76 -12.21
CA MET A 165 -3.99 -8.52 -11.57
C MET A 165 -4.59 -8.85 -10.20
N ASN A 166 -4.13 -8.16 -9.16
CA ASN A 166 -4.53 -8.39 -7.76
C ASN A 166 -5.48 -7.29 -7.28
N PRO A 167 -6.80 -7.37 -7.54
CA PRO A 167 -7.75 -6.40 -7.02
C PRO A 167 -8.00 -6.62 -5.52
N HIS A 168 -8.40 -5.56 -4.83
CA HIS A 168 -8.95 -5.68 -3.49
C HIS A 168 -10.18 -6.59 -3.45
N ASN A 169 -10.31 -7.38 -2.40
CA ASN A 169 -11.48 -8.22 -2.21
C ASN A 169 -12.55 -7.49 -1.38
N PHE A 170 -13.81 -7.53 -1.82
CA PHE A 170 -14.93 -6.81 -1.19
C PHE A 170 -15.16 -7.14 0.28
N ARG A 171 -14.84 -8.34 0.73
CA ARG A 171 -15.08 -8.79 2.10
C ARG A 171 -13.92 -8.58 3.04
N ARG A 172 -12.78 -8.15 2.52
CA ARG A 172 -11.55 -7.99 3.29
C ARG A 172 -11.03 -6.57 3.22
N SER A 173 -10.31 -6.18 4.26
CA SER A 173 -9.39 -5.06 4.22
C SER A 173 -7.97 -5.65 4.26
N HIS A 174 -7.36 -5.81 3.08
CA HIS A 174 -6.19 -6.66 2.88
C HIS A 174 -6.46 -8.08 3.40
N SER A 175 -5.74 -8.56 4.43
CA SER A 175 -5.96 -9.88 5.02
C SER A 175 -6.92 -9.90 6.22
N VAL A 176 -7.39 -8.72 6.67
CA VAL A 176 -8.34 -8.61 7.78
C VAL A 176 -9.70 -9.18 7.36
N PHE A 177 -10.33 -9.95 8.24
CA PHE A 177 -11.60 -10.66 8.04
C PHE A 177 -11.54 -11.91 7.14
N ASP A 178 -10.37 -12.34 6.67
CA ASP A 178 -10.29 -13.57 5.89
C ASP A 178 -10.65 -14.81 6.71
N ASN A 179 -10.46 -14.77 8.02
CA ASN A 179 -10.82 -15.84 8.98
C ASN A 179 -12.31 -15.87 9.37
N VAL A 180 -13.18 -15.04 8.76
CA VAL A 180 -14.61 -15.00 9.09
C VAL A 180 -15.41 -15.93 8.14
N PRO A 181 -15.88 -17.11 8.59
CA PRO A 181 -16.52 -18.11 7.71
C PRO A 181 -17.79 -17.58 7.01
N GLN A 182 -18.56 -16.73 7.69
CA GLN A 182 -19.79 -16.13 7.14
C GLN A 182 -19.48 -15.25 5.93
N LEU A 183 -18.40 -14.47 6.00
CA LEU A 183 -17.96 -13.64 4.88
C LEU A 183 -17.40 -14.49 3.74
N ARG A 184 -16.64 -15.54 4.04
CA ARG A 184 -16.16 -16.48 3.01
C ARG A 184 -17.32 -17.14 2.26
N LYS A 185 -18.40 -17.51 2.97
CA LYS A 185 -19.59 -18.10 2.36
C LYS A 185 -20.39 -17.09 1.53
N ALA A 186 -20.55 -15.86 2.00
CA ALA A 186 -21.31 -14.83 1.32
C ALA A 186 -20.58 -14.28 0.07
N PHE A 187 -19.25 -14.25 0.10
CA PHE A 187 -18.41 -13.77 -0.97
C PHE A 187 -17.29 -14.79 -1.24
N PRO A 188 -17.53 -15.79 -2.07
CA PRO A 188 -16.53 -16.77 -2.47
C PRO A 188 -15.29 -16.06 -3.01
N GLN A 189 -14.15 -16.68 -2.78
CA GLN A 189 -12.86 -16.13 -3.18
C GLN A 189 -12.51 -16.57 -4.59
N GLU A 190 -13.35 -16.19 -5.54
CA GLU A 190 -13.21 -16.53 -6.95
C GLU A 190 -12.04 -15.78 -7.60
N CYS A 191 -11.44 -16.42 -8.57
CA CYS A 191 -10.57 -15.76 -9.53
C CYS A 191 -11.33 -15.59 -10.85
N TRP A 192 -11.04 -14.49 -11.56
CA TRP A 192 -11.76 -14.18 -12.79
C TRP A 192 -10.87 -14.47 -14.00
N ILE A 193 -11.47 -15.13 -14.97
CA ILE A 193 -10.82 -15.53 -16.23
C ILE A 193 -11.70 -15.16 -17.42
N ASN A 194 -11.06 -14.65 -18.49
CA ASN A 194 -11.79 -14.31 -19.70
C ASN A 194 -12.36 -15.57 -20.39
N PRO A 195 -13.57 -15.51 -21.02
CA PRO A 195 -14.18 -16.64 -21.69
C PRO A 195 -13.31 -17.30 -22.78
N LEU A 196 -12.45 -16.54 -23.46
CA LEU A 196 -11.53 -17.10 -24.45
C LEU A 196 -10.45 -17.96 -23.79
N ASP A 197 -9.82 -17.42 -22.73
CA ASP A 197 -8.78 -18.12 -22.00
C ASP A 197 -9.34 -19.35 -21.24
N ALA A 198 -10.56 -19.23 -20.71
CA ALA A 198 -11.27 -20.33 -20.05
C ALA A 198 -11.61 -21.45 -21.03
N LYS A 199 -12.10 -21.12 -22.24
CA LYS A 199 -12.45 -22.10 -23.29
C LYS A 199 -11.23 -22.90 -23.73
N GLU A 200 -10.08 -22.27 -23.91
CA GLU A 200 -8.84 -22.95 -24.29
C GLU A 200 -8.42 -24.03 -23.27
N ARG A 201 -8.83 -23.85 -22.00
CA ARG A 201 -8.48 -24.72 -20.87
C ARG A 201 -9.61 -25.64 -20.42
N GLY A 202 -10.79 -25.51 -21.04
CA GLY A 202 -11.98 -26.27 -20.65
C GLY A 202 -12.56 -25.87 -19.28
N ILE A 203 -12.28 -24.65 -18.82
CA ILE A 203 -12.68 -24.14 -17.49
C ILE A 203 -14.08 -23.54 -17.58
N GLN A 204 -14.91 -23.82 -16.56
CA GLN A 204 -16.24 -23.27 -16.38
C GLN A 204 -16.34 -22.53 -15.03
N THR A 205 -17.32 -21.63 -14.91
CA THR A 205 -17.61 -20.97 -13.63
C THR A 205 -17.98 -22.01 -12.57
N GLY A 206 -17.33 -21.93 -11.41
CA GLY A 206 -17.50 -22.84 -10.29
C GLY A 206 -16.49 -23.98 -10.23
N ASP A 207 -15.70 -24.20 -11.27
CA ASP A 207 -14.62 -25.19 -11.22
C ASP A 207 -13.56 -24.75 -10.20
N THR A 208 -13.01 -25.70 -9.49
CA THR A 208 -11.80 -25.46 -8.68
C THR A 208 -10.59 -25.64 -9.58
N ILE A 209 -9.88 -24.57 -9.78
CA ILE A 209 -8.73 -24.51 -10.69
C ILE A 209 -7.42 -24.39 -9.93
N LEU A 210 -6.37 -24.98 -10.46
CA LEU A 210 -5.00 -24.81 -10.04
C LEU A 210 -4.40 -23.61 -10.76
N VAL A 211 -3.92 -22.65 -10.00
CA VAL A 211 -3.16 -21.49 -10.49
C VAL A 211 -1.71 -21.68 -10.10
N ARG A 212 -0.83 -21.73 -11.05
CA ARG A 212 0.60 -21.89 -10.80
C ARG A 212 1.44 -20.79 -11.45
N SER A 213 2.42 -20.34 -10.73
CA SER A 213 3.52 -19.51 -11.22
C SER A 213 4.82 -20.30 -11.13
N ARG A 214 5.94 -19.67 -11.50
CA ARG A 214 7.27 -20.25 -11.25
C ARG A 214 7.64 -20.37 -9.78
N TRP A 215 6.89 -19.70 -8.88
CA TRP A 215 7.20 -19.57 -7.47
C TRP A 215 6.32 -20.46 -6.58
N GLY A 216 5.09 -20.71 -6.99
CA GLY A 216 4.17 -21.47 -6.18
C GLY A 216 2.88 -21.87 -6.89
N LYS A 217 2.01 -22.49 -6.10
CA LYS A 217 0.72 -23.04 -6.57
C LYS A 217 -0.37 -22.71 -5.58
N VAL A 218 -1.52 -22.28 -6.09
CA VAL A 218 -2.73 -22.07 -5.28
C VAL A 218 -3.94 -22.67 -5.96
N VAL A 219 -5.00 -22.93 -5.21
CA VAL A 219 -6.30 -23.33 -5.78
C VAL A 219 -7.36 -22.28 -5.48
N ARG A 220 -8.25 -22.06 -6.45
CA ARG A 220 -9.36 -21.10 -6.36
C ARG A 220 -10.55 -21.56 -7.19
N PRO A 221 -11.79 -21.21 -6.80
CA PRO A 221 -12.93 -21.33 -7.70
C PRO A 221 -12.81 -20.33 -8.84
N ALA A 222 -13.15 -20.76 -10.05
CA ALA A 222 -13.15 -19.93 -11.25
C ALA A 222 -14.47 -19.18 -11.42
N TYR A 223 -14.39 -17.94 -11.88
CA TYR A 223 -15.51 -17.16 -12.40
C TYR A 223 -15.19 -16.70 -13.82
N VAL A 224 -15.86 -17.29 -14.80
CA VAL A 224 -15.67 -16.95 -16.21
C VAL A 224 -16.46 -15.69 -16.55
N THR A 225 -15.79 -14.61 -16.95
CA THR A 225 -16.39 -13.30 -17.18
C THR A 225 -15.63 -12.49 -18.23
N ASP A 226 -16.35 -11.71 -19.03
CA ASP A 226 -15.80 -10.74 -19.98
C ASP A 226 -15.37 -9.40 -19.32
N GLN A 227 -15.52 -9.27 -18.01
CA GLN A 227 -15.03 -8.11 -17.25
C GLN A 227 -13.50 -8.06 -17.15
N VAL A 228 -12.80 -9.12 -17.54
CA VAL A 228 -11.34 -9.17 -17.66
C VAL A 228 -10.95 -9.39 -19.11
N MET A 229 -9.85 -8.76 -19.53
CA MET A 229 -9.32 -8.89 -20.90
C MET A 229 -8.74 -10.29 -21.15
N PRO A 230 -8.73 -10.79 -22.39
CA PRO A 230 -7.94 -11.98 -22.74
C PRO A 230 -6.46 -11.80 -22.35
N GLY A 231 -5.87 -12.85 -21.79
CA GLY A 231 -4.48 -12.84 -21.31
C GLY A 231 -4.29 -12.22 -19.93
N VAL A 232 -5.36 -11.72 -19.27
CA VAL A 232 -5.35 -11.20 -17.90
C VAL A 232 -6.18 -12.12 -17.01
N PHE A 233 -5.63 -12.40 -15.83
CA PHE A 233 -6.24 -13.22 -14.81
C PHE A 233 -6.33 -12.44 -13.50
N THR A 234 -7.46 -12.44 -12.82
CA THR A 234 -7.55 -11.74 -11.54
C THR A 234 -7.53 -12.69 -10.36
N LEU A 235 -6.80 -12.30 -9.32
CA LEU A 235 -6.71 -13.03 -8.08
C LEU A 235 -6.78 -12.03 -6.93
N GLY A 236 -7.92 -11.96 -6.24
CA GLY A 236 -8.13 -11.01 -5.15
C GLY A 236 -7.12 -11.19 -4.02
N GLU A 237 -6.49 -10.08 -3.59
CA GLU A 237 -5.50 -10.07 -2.53
C GLU A 237 -6.04 -10.48 -1.16
N GLY A 238 -5.13 -10.77 -0.23
CA GLY A 238 -5.41 -10.83 1.21
C GLY A 238 -5.94 -12.17 1.72
N ALA A 239 -5.90 -13.26 0.94
CA ALA A 239 -6.13 -14.59 1.49
C ALA A 239 -5.02 -14.99 2.46
N TRP A 240 -5.38 -15.68 3.54
CA TRP A 240 -4.41 -16.32 4.40
C TRP A 240 -3.85 -17.57 3.72
N VAL A 241 -2.63 -17.93 4.08
CA VAL A 241 -1.98 -19.14 3.55
C VAL A 241 -2.50 -20.37 4.30
N GLU A 242 -2.86 -21.41 3.55
CA GLU A 242 -3.19 -22.74 4.07
C GLU A 242 -2.45 -23.80 3.23
N MET A 243 -1.19 -24.00 3.57
CA MET A 243 -0.30 -24.87 2.80
C MET A 243 -0.62 -26.34 3.00
N ASP A 244 -0.84 -27.05 1.90
CA ASP A 244 -0.77 -28.51 1.85
C ASP A 244 0.66 -28.91 1.50
N GLU A 245 1.43 -29.27 2.51
CA GLU A 245 2.86 -29.55 2.38
C GLU A 245 3.12 -30.79 1.47
N ALA A 246 2.19 -31.75 1.41
CA ALA A 246 2.36 -32.94 0.59
C ALA A 246 2.24 -32.64 -0.91
N LEU A 247 1.38 -31.67 -1.26
CA LEU A 247 1.14 -31.26 -2.64
C LEU A 247 1.92 -30.00 -3.04
N GLY A 248 2.44 -29.25 -2.06
CA GLY A 248 3.06 -27.94 -2.29
C GLY A 248 2.05 -26.93 -2.83
N ILE A 249 0.80 -26.96 -2.34
CA ILE A 249 -0.30 -26.12 -2.82
C ILE A 249 -0.88 -25.34 -1.66
N ASP A 250 -1.03 -24.03 -1.81
CA ASP A 250 -1.80 -23.21 -0.89
C ASP A 250 -3.30 -23.29 -1.21
N LYS A 251 -4.06 -23.96 -0.34
CA LYS A 251 -5.50 -24.19 -0.49
C LYS A 251 -6.33 -22.94 -0.21
N ALA A 252 -5.84 -22.00 0.55
CA ALA A 252 -6.53 -20.73 0.78
C ALA A 252 -6.32 -19.75 -0.37
N GLY A 253 -5.32 -19.95 -1.21
CA GLY A 253 -5.09 -19.21 -2.43
C GLY A 253 -4.57 -17.78 -2.20
N ALA A 254 -3.56 -17.62 -1.37
CA ALA A 254 -2.88 -16.35 -1.17
C ALA A 254 -2.09 -15.95 -2.42
N THR A 255 -2.25 -14.70 -2.86
CA THR A 255 -1.50 -14.16 -4.02
C THR A 255 -0.01 -14.18 -3.78
N ASN A 256 0.43 -13.95 -2.54
CA ASN A 256 1.84 -13.95 -2.19
C ASN A 256 2.55 -15.29 -2.41
N THR A 257 1.81 -16.40 -2.43
CA THR A 257 2.36 -17.72 -2.76
C THR A 257 2.82 -17.80 -4.22
N LEU A 258 2.26 -16.96 -5.10
CA LEU A 258 2.58 -16.93 -6.53
C LEU A 258 3.66 -15.92 -6.90
N ASN A 259 4.02 -15.02 -5.99
CA ASN A 259 5.00 -13.96 -6.26
C ASN A 259 6.43 -14.38 -5.91
N GLY A 260 7.38 -13.87 -6.69
CA GLY A 260 8.81 -14.03 -6.40
C GLY A 260 9.31 -13.01 -5.37
N THR A 261 10.52 -13.21 -4.90
CA THR A 261 11.19 -12.32 -3.93
C THR A 261 12.03 -11.24 -4.63
N HIS A 262 11.51 -10.62 -5.67
CA HIS A 262 12.18 -9.54 -6.38
C HIS A 262 11.87 -8.21 -5.71
N LEU A 263 12.91 -7.46 -5.38
CA LEU A 263 12.74 -6.17 -4.75
C LEU A 263 12.74 -5.04 -5.78
N THR A 264 11.88 -4.05 -5.57
CA THR A 264 11.96 -2.75 -6.25
C THR A 264 13.16 -1.95 -5.75
N GLY A 265 13.46 -0.81 -6.37
CA GLY A 265 14.57 0.04 -5.95
C GLY A 265 14.48 0.61 -4.54
N GLN A 266 13.31 0.51 -3.89
CA GLN A 266 13.11 0.88 -2.48
C GLN A 266 12.90 -0.32 -1.56
N GLY A 267 13.10 -1.54 -2.08
CA GLY A 267 12.98 -2.76 -1.30
C GLY A 267 11.55 -3.29 -1.16
N GLU A 268 10.61 -2.79 -1.93
CA GLU A 268 9.23 -3.27 -1.95
C GLU A 268 9.05 -4.43 -2.94
N GLU A 269 8.09 -5.30 -2.68
CA GLU A 269 7.71 -6.38 -3.57
C GLU A 269 6.78 -5.88 -4.70
N PRO A 270 7.02 -6.26 -5.97
CA PRO A 270 6.18 -5.86 -7.10
C PRO A 270 4.96 -6.78 -7.25
N TRP A 271 3.97 -6.68 -6.39
CA TRP A 271 2.82 -7.59 -6.27
C TRP A 271 1.98 -7.82 -7.54
N ASN A 272 2.02 -6.91 -8.50
CA ASN A 272 1.28 -7.01 -9.76
C ASN A 272 2.17 -7.43 -10.94
N THR A 273 3.32 -8.00 -10.67
CA THR A 273 4.23 -8.55 -11.69
C THR A 273 4.35 -10.06 -11.52
N CYS A 274 3.27 -10.77 -11.79
CA CYS A 274 3.19 -12.22 -11.69
C CYS A 274 2.51 -12.80 -12.92
N ASN A 275 3.12 -13.81 -13.53
CA ASN A 275 2.55 -14.54 -14.65
C ASN A 275 2.20 -15.97 -14.23
N VAL A 276 1.06 -16.47 -14.69
CA VAL A 276 0.52 -17.75 -14.27
C VAL A 276 0.05 -18.62 -15.43
N GLN A 277 0.01 -19.93 -15.16
CA GLN A 277 -0.79 -20.90 -15.87
C GLN A 277 -1.94 -21.35 -14.98
N VAL A 278 -3.06 -21.67 -15.61
CA VAL A 278 -4.30 -22.07 -14.95
C VAL A 278 -4.79 -23.38 -15.54
N GLU A 279 -5.11 -24.33 -14.69
CA GLU A 279 -5.52 -25.70 -15.05
C GLU A 279 -6.76 -26.14 -14.27
#